data_d6a242a5fb0baf22985caa8ea0c8f4b1
#
_entry.id   d6a242a5fb0baf22985caa8ea0c8f4b1
#
_cell.length_a   1.000
_cell.length_b   1.000
_cell.length_c   1.000
_cell.angle_alpha   90.00
_cell.angle_beta   90.00
_cell.angle_gamma   90.00
#
_symmetry.space_group_name_H-M   'P 1'
#
loop_
_entity.id
_entity.type
_entity.pdbx_description
1 polymer ?
#
loop_
_entity_poly.entity_id
_entity_poly.type
_entity_poly.pdbx_seq_one_letter_code
_entity_poly.pdbx_strand_id
1 'polypeptide(L)'
;MWQDEPVSKSAVKDDLLYSLNSIMTVFNPTRNNAGQRVLALFNTGEDPGNIGSWPKLPEPRKSDASPDSTEVSDPDPTPSLEAIRDQIRTHLVENFAGHKLTALVSDILEALGFHCEVSPPGPDGGVDILAGRGPLGLDSPTLIVEVKSEPTAIDVKVVRGLHSAMTQHRADQGLLVAWGGVTTAATREFLRDRTSFRIWDSEELLNRLFETYDRLPASTRARIPLKQAWVLDPEGS
;
A
#
# COMPACT_ATOMS: atom_id res chain seq x y z
N MET A 1 -21.18 -2.14 -24.40
CA MET A 1 -21.43 -3.36 -25.18
C MET A 1 -20.47 -4.40 -24.64
N TRP A 2 -20.99 -5.48 -24.04
CA TRP A 2 -20.16 -6.58 -23.52
C TRP A 2 -19.86 -7.52 -24.66
N GLN A 3 -18.63 -8.04 -24.75
CA GLN A 3 -18.33 -9.12 -25.69
C GLN A 3 -18.84 -10.45 -25.11
N ASP A 4 -19.50 -11.26 -25.94
CA ASP A 4 -20.05 -12.56 -25.52
C ASP A 4 -18.95 -13.63 -25.32
N GLU A 5 -17.74 -13.41 -25.84
CA GLU A 5 -16.60 -14.32 -25.67
C GLU A 5 -15.39 -13.61 -25.02
N PRO A 6 -14.71 -14.26 -24.07
CA PRO A 6 -13.52 -13.70 -23.43
C PRO A 6 -12.35 -13.64 -24.41
N VAL A 7 -11.65 -12.51 -24.46
CA VAL A 7 -10.43 -12.35 -25.25
C VAL A 7 -9.33 -13.26 -24.71
N SER A 8 -8.70 -14.04 -25.59
CA SER A 8 -7.61 -14.94 -25.21
C SER A 8 -6.41 -14.15 -24.68
N LYS A 9 -5.80 -14.66 -23.60
CA LYS A 9 -4.58 -14.07 -23.02
C LYS A 9 -3.43 -14.00 -24.02
N SER A 10 -3.40 -14.90 -25.01
CA SER A 10 -2.40 -14.91 -26.10
C SER A 10 -2.56 -13.78 -27.12
N ALA A 11 -3.72 -13.12 -27.17
CA ALA A 11 -3.95 -11.96 -28.03
C ALA A 11 -3.39 -10.64 -27.45
N VAL A 12 -2.92 -10.67 -26.21
CA VAL A 12 -2.42 -9.51 -25.48
C VAL A 12 -0.90 -9.61 -25.32
N LYS A 13 -0.17 -8.56 -25.71
CA LYS A 13 1.28 -8.53 -25.58
C LYS A 13 1.72 -8.36 -24.12
N ASP A 14 2.89 -8.89 -23.76
CA ASP A 14 3.39 -8.96 -22.39
C ASP A 14 3.50 -7.58 -21.70
N ASP A 15 3.88 -6.53 -22.44
CA ASP A 15 3.99 -5.17 -21.91
C ASP A 15 2.62 -4.55 -21.58
N LEU A 16 1.56 -4.94 -22.30
CA LEU A 16 0.19 -4.56 -21.97
C LEU A 16 -0.34 -5.40 -20.81
N LEU A 17 -0.07 -6.71 -20.79
CA LEU A 17 -0.41 -7.56 -19.64
C LEU A 17 0.19 -7.04 -18.35
N TYR A 18 1.46 -6.60 -18.38
CA TYR A 18 2.11 -5.98 -17.24
C TYR A 18 1.39 -4.70 -16.79
N SER A 19 0.95 -3.87 -17.74
CA SER A 19 0.23 -2.62 -17.45
C SER A 19 -1.19 -2.85 -16.91
N LEU A 20 -1.80 -3.99 -17.24
CA LEU A 20 -3.13 -4.40 -16.80
C LEU A 20 -3.10 -5.26 -15.53
N ASN A 21 -1.94 -5.71 -15.08
CA ASN A 21 -1.79 -6.53 -13.89
C ASN A 21 -1.87 -5.67 -12.63
N SER A 22 -3.05 -5.11 -12.38
CA SER A 22 -3.37 -4.33 -11.19
C SER A 22 -4.31 -5.13 -10.31
N ILE A 23 -4.09 -5.04 -8.99
CA ILE A 23 -5.02 -5.57 -7.98
C ILE A 23 -6.30 -4.72 -7.84
N MET A 24 -6.35 -3.57 -8.49
CA MET A 24 -7.53 -2.70 -8.44
C MET A 24 -8.63 -3.20 -9.37
N THR A 25 -9.85 -3.24 -8.89
CA THR A 25 -11.03 -3.69 -9.65
C THR A 25 -11.39 -2.73 -10.79
N VAL A 26 -11.16 -1.44 -10.60
CA VAL A 26 -11.37 -0.39 -11.61
C VAL A 26 -10.15 0.53 -11.63
N PHE A 27 -9.49 0.65 -12.78
CA PHE A 27 -8.34 1.53 -12.95
C PHE A 27 -8.29 2.08 -14.39
N ASN A 28 -7.66 3.23 -14.55
CA ASN A 28 -7.39 3.82 -15.85
C ASN A 28 -5.91 3.63 -16.20
N PRO A 29 -5.54 2.60 -16.95
CA PRO A 29 -4.15 2.30 -17.24
C PRO A 29 -3.60 3.31 -18.26
N THR A 30 -2.66 4.14 -17.83
CA THR A 30 -2.00 5.15 -18.69
C THR A 30 -0.64 4.69 -19.21
N ARG A 31 -0.01 3.72 -18.52
CA ARG A 31 1.31 3.19 -18.89
C ARG A 31 1.24 2.42 -20.22
N ASN A 32 2.24 2.58 -21.09
CA ASN A 32 2.32 1.92 -22.39
C ASN A 32 1.09 2.14 -23.28
N ASN A 33 0.39 3.27 -23.13
CA ASN A 33 -0.87 3.56 -23.83
C ASN A 33 -1.96 2.50 -23.61
N ALA A 34 -1.93 1.83 -22.46
CA ALA A 34 -2.74 0.64 -22.20
C ALA A 34 -4.24 0.87 -22.39
N GLY A 35 -4.80 2.02 -22.00
CA GLY A 35 -6.21 2.32 -22.22
C GLY A 35 -6.62 2.31 -23.70
N GLN A 36 -5.80 2.89 -24.57
CA GLN A 36 -6.05 2.92 -26.02
C GLN A 36 -5.85 1.55 -26.66
N ARG A 37 -4.86 0.79 -26.20
CA ARG A 37 -4.58 -0.57 -26.64
C ARG A 37 -5.72 -1.54 -26.27
N VAL A 38 -6.28 -1.40 -25.08
CA VAL A 38 -7.46 -2.18 -24.65
C VAL A 38 -8.65 -1.85 -25.54
N LEU A 39 -8.89 -0.59 -25.90
CA LEU A 39 -9.96 -0.22 -26.84
C LEU A 39 -9.72 -0.81 -28.24
N ALA A 40 -8.48 -0.79 -28.73
CA ALA A 40 -8.14 -1.41 -30.00
C ALA A 40 -8.35 -2.93 -29.97
N LEU A 41 -7.86 -3.58 -28.91
CA LEU A 41 -8.06 -5.01 -28.67
C LEU A 41 -9.55 -5.39 -28.67
N PHE A 42 -10.40 -4.56 -28.07
CA PHE A 42 -11.85 -4.76 -28.01
C PHE A 42 -12.51 -4.65 -29.38
N ASN A 43 -12.01 -3.76 -30.25
CA ASN A 43 -12.58 -3.51 -31.58
C ASN A 43 -12.05 -4.46 -32.66
N THR A 44 -10.80 -4.91 -32.54
CA THR A 44 -10.10 -5.68 -33.60
C THR A 44 -9.75 -7.11 -33.20
N GLY A 45 -9.82 -7.43 -31.89
CA GLY A 45 -9.41 -8.73 -31.36
C GLY A 45 -7.90 -8.91 -31.18
N GLU A 46 -7.07 -7.91 -31.55
CA GLU A 46 -5.62 -7.97 -31.46
C GLU A 46 -5.04 -6.73 -30.78
N ASP A 47 -4.01 -6.93 -29.95
CA ASP A 47 -3.25 -5.83 -29.34
C ASP A 47 -2.22 -5.28 -30.33
N PRO A 48 -2.35 -4.01 -30.78
CA PRO A 48 -1.43 -3.42 -31.75
C PRO A 48 -0.02 -3.14 -31.20
N GLY A 49 0.15 -3.21 -29.89
CA GLY A 49 1.43 -2.90 -29.22
C GLY A 49 1.65 -1.42 -28.98
N ASN A 50 2.79 -1.07 -28.40
CA ASN A 50 3.15 0.31 -28.11
C ASN A 50 3.70 0.99 -29.36
N ILE A 51 2.84 1.61 -30.16
CA ILE A 51 3.20 2.39 -31.34
C ILE A 51 3.39 3.86 -30.91
N GLY A 52 4.51 4.47 -31.32
CA GLY A 52 4.97 5.78 -30.84
C GLY A 52 4.07 7.01 -31.08
N SER A 53 2.98 6.89 -31.84
CA SER A 53 1.96 7.94 -31.96
C SER A 53 0.59 7.32 -32.09
N TRP A 54 -0.21 7.44 -31.03
CA TRP A 54 -1.61 7.06 -31.04
C TRP A 54 -2.48 8.25 -31.48
N PRO A 55 -3.51 8.04 -32.33
CA PRO A 55 -4.49 9.09 -32.58
C PRO A 55 -5.14 9.47 -31.26
N LYS A 56 -5.26 10.80 -31.02
CA LYS A 56 -6.00 11.27 -29.85
C LYS A 56 -7.41 10.67 -29.89
N LEU A 57 -7.84 10.13 -28.76
CA LEU A 57 -9.24 9.73 -28.57
C LEU A 57 -10.12 10.94 -28.98
N PRO A 58 -11.19 10.70 -29.76
CA PRO A 58 -12.15 11.77 -30.05
C PRO A 58 -12.65 12.30 -28.69
N GLU A 59 -12.48 13.61 -28.50
CA GLU A 59 -13.11 14.26 -27.35
C GLU A 59 -14.61 14.00 -27.43
N PRO A 60 -15.29 13.71 -26.31
CA PRO A 60 -16.74 13.57 -26.30
C PRO A 60 -17.33 14.82 -26.99
N ARG A 61 -18.09 14.61 -28.07
CA ARG A 61 -18.76 15.67 -28.79
C ARG A 61 -19.60 16.44 -27.76
N LYS A 62 -19.26 17.70 -27.54
CA LYS A 62 -20.19 18.64 -26.90
C LYS A 62 -21.42 18.64 -27.79
N SER A 63 -22.48 18.02 -27.35
CA SER A 63 -23.79 18.18 -27.99
C SER A 63 -24.18 19.63 -27.84
N ASP A 64 -24.47 20.29 -28.98
CA ASP A 64 -25.19 21.55 -29.01
C ASP A 64 -26.60 21.29 -28.47
N ALA A 65 -26.73 21.27 -27.14
CA ALA A 65 -27.98 21.19 -26.44
C ALA A 65 -28.40 22.61 -26.03
N SER A 66 -29.61 22.93 -26.45
CA SER A 66 -30.33 24.19 -26.12
C SER A 66 -30.32 24.45 -24.59
N PRO A 67 -30.38 25.72 -24.16
CA PRO A 67 -30.23 26.13 -22.78
C PRO A 67 -31.56 25.96 -22.02
N ASP A 68 -32.02 24.75 -21.80
CA ASP A 68 -33.10 24.50 -20.83
C ASP A 68 -33.22 22.99 -20.47
N SER A 69 -32.15 22.43 -19.92
CA SER A 69 -32.24 21.23 -19.09
C SER A 69 -31.14 21.33 -18.03
N THR A 70 -31.56 21.56 -16.82
CA THR A 70 -30.74 21.41 -15.65
C THR A 70 -30.37 19.92 -15.54
N GLU A 71 -29.33 19.48 -16.29
CA GLU A 71 -28.71 18.19 -16.04
C GLU A 71 -28.11 18.29 -14.64
N VAL A 72 -28.80 17.70 -13.68
CA VAL A 72 -28.22 17.32 -12.41
C VAL A 72 -27.14 16.29 -12.79
N SER A 73 -25.88 16.71 -12.83
CA SER A 73 -24.74 15.79 -12.93
C SER A 73 -24.94 14.77 -11.84
N ASP A 74 -25.08 13.49 -12.19
CA ASP A 74 -25.03 12.43 -11.20
C ASP A 74 -23.79 12.66 -10.35
N PRO A 75 -23.90 12.72 -9.02
CA PRO A 75 -22.72 12.89 -8.17
C PRO A 75 -21.75 11.76 -8.49
N ASP A 76 -20.47 12.11 -8.69
CA ASP A 76 -19.41 11.10 -8.87
C ASP A 76 -19.60 10.02 -7.82
N PRO A 77 -19.64 8.75 -8.21
CA PRO A 77 -19.91 7.68 -7.27
C PRO A 77 -18.89 7.76 -6.12
N THR A 78 -19.39 7.85 -4.90
CA THR A 78 -18.52 7.88 -3.71
C THR A 78 -17.59 6.66 -3.79
N PRO A 79 -16.26 6.85 -3.78
CA PRO A 79 -15.35 5.73 -3.88
C PRO A 79 -15.58 4.75 -2.73
N SER A 80 -15.53 3.46 -2.99
CA SER A 80 -15.66 2.45 -1.93
C SER A 80 -14.55 2.62 -0.90
N LEU A 81 -14.78 2.21 0.33
CA LEU A 81 -13.76 2.24 1.39
C LEU A 81 -12.49 1.49 0.98
N GLU A 82 -12.64 0.41 0.23
CA GLU A 82 -11.51 -0.36 -0.31
C GLU A 82 -10.72 0.46 -1.33
N ALA A 83 -11.38 1.14 -2.26
CA ALA A 83 -10.72 2.03 -3.22
C ALA A 83 -9.97 3.18 -2.53
N ILE A 84 -10.52 3.74 -1.46
CA ILE A 84 -9.86 4.77 -0.65
C ILE A 84 -8.59 4.19 0.01
N ARG A 85 -8.68 2.99 0.61
CA ARG A 85 -7.53 2.31 1.21
C ARG A 85 -6.43 2.04 0.19
N ASP A 86 -6.79 1.60 -1.02
CA ASP A 86 -5.85 1.36 -2.11
C ASP A 86 -5.15 2.64 -2.59
N GLN A 87 -5.87 3.76 -2.66
CA GLN A 87 -5.26 5.07 -2.95
C GLN A 87 -4.23 5.47 -1.90
N ILE A 88 -4.54 5.29 -0.61
CA ILE A 88 -3.61 5.58 0.48
C ILE A 88 -2.40 4.64 0.41
N ARG A 89 -2.63 3.35 0.15
CA ARG A 89 -1.57 2.36 -0.02
C ARG A 89 -0.61 2.74 -1.16
N THR A 90 -1.16 3.14 -2.31
CA THR A 90 -0.40 3.63 -3.46
C THR A 90 0.44 4.85 -3.09
N HIS A 91 -0.17 5.83 -2.41
CA HIS A 91 0.54 7.02 -1.93
C HIS A 91 1.72 6.67 -1.02
N LEU A 92 1.55 5.71 -0.11
CA LEU A 92 2.62 5.27 0.79
C LEU A 92 3.75 4.58 0.02
N VAL A 93 3.45 3.70 -0.94
CA VAL A 93 4.47 3.05 -1.78
C VAL A 93 5.31 4.08 -2.53
N GLU A 94 4.68 5.07 -3.13
CA GLU A 94 5.35 6.08 -3.95
C GLU A 94 6.20 7.06 -3.12
N ASN A 95 5.76 7.39 -1.91
CA ASN A 95 6.36 8.47 -1.13
C ASN A 95 7.17 8.02 0.10
N PHE A 96 6.98 6.76 0.56
CA PHE A 96 7.56 6.24 1.79
C PHE A 96 8.39 4.96 1.60
N ALA A 97 9.17 4.86 0.51
CA ALA A 97 10.09 3.73 0.33
C ALA A 97 11.35 3.85 1.23
N GLY A 98 11.92 2.71 1.63
CA GLY A 98 13.15 2.62 2.42
C GLY A 98 13.06 3.34 3.76
N HIS A 99 14.07 4.13 4.12
CA HIS A 99 14.16 4.86 5.39
C HIS A 99 12.96 5.78 5.70
N LYS A 100 12.23 6.23 4.68
CA LYS A 100 11.02 7.01 4.91
C LYS A 100 9.90 6.16 5.52
N LEU A 101 9.84 4.87 5.19
CA LEU A 101 8.90 3.94 5.81
C LEU A 101 9.32 3.66 7.26
N THR A 102 10.61 3.48 7.52
CA THR A 102 11.16 3.34 8.88
C THR A 102 10.79 4.56 9.74
N ALA A 103 10.94 5.78 9.21
CA ALA A 103 10.56 7.00 9.92
C ALA A 103 9.05 7.05 10.22
N LEU A 104 8.19 6.65 9.26
CA LEU A 104 6.74 6.57 9.48
C LEU A 104 6.39 5.55 10.57
N VAL A 105 7.04 4.38 10.56
CA VAL A 105 6.84 3.34 11.59
C VAL A 105 7.26 3.87 12.97
N SER A 106 8.38 4.60 13.05
CA SER A 106 8.81 5.27 14.28
C SER A 106 7.75 6.25 14.80
N ASP A 107 7.24 7.13 13.93
CA ASP A 107 6.19 8.10 14.31
C ASP A 107 4.92 7.38 14.82
N ILE A 108 4.53 6.26 14.18
CA ILE A 108 3.38 5.45 14.62
C ILE A 108 3.64 4.84 16.01
N LEU A 109 4.82 4.27 16.25
CA LEU A 109 5.18 3.68 17.53
C LEU A 109 5.26 4.75 18.63
N GLU A 110 5.77 5.94 18.34
CA GLU A 110 5.77 7.07 19.27
C GLU A 110 4.33 7.50 19.61
N ALA A 111 3.46 7.56 18.63
CA ALA A 111 2.03 7.82 18.85
C ALA A 111 1.33 6.70 19.66
N LEU A 112 1.85 5.49 19.66
CA LEU A 112 1.46 4.38 20.53
C LEU A 112 2.09 4.44 21.91
N GLY A 113 2.96 5.44 22.18
CA GLY A 113 3.58 5.73 23.47
C GLY A 113 4.90 4.99 23.72
N PHE A 114 5.58 4.55 22.67
CA PHE A 114 6.97 4.13 22.74
C PHE A 114 7.89 5.34 22.57
N HIS A 115 9.12 5.21 23.05
CA HIS A 115 10.22 6.11 22.74
C HIS A 115 11.13 5.40 21.75
N CYS A 116 11.35 5.98 20.57
CA CYS A 116 12.01 5.31 19.46
C CYS A 116 13.39 5.89 19.16
N GLU A 117 14.36 5.03 18.93
CA GLU A 117 15.67 5.35 18.38
C GLU A 117 15.81 4.66 17.03
N VAL A 118 15.88 5.46 15.96
CA VAL A 118 16.04 4.95 14.59
C VAL A 118 17.53 4.73 14.32
N SER A 119 17.89 3.52 13.90
CA SER A 119 19.26 3.18 13.53
C SER A 119 19.73 3.98 12.31
N PRO A 120 20.97 4.45 12.27
CA PRO A 120 21.55 5.07 11.08
C PRO A 120 21.65 4.02 9.94
N PRO A 121 21.66 4.45 8.68
CA PRO A 121 21.86 3.54 7.56
C PRO A 121 23.22 2.83 7.64
N GLY A 122 23.22 1.50 7.64
CA GLY A 122 24.47 0.71 7.73
C GLY A 122 24.22 -0.78 7.94
N PRO A 123 25.27 -1.60 8.00
CA PRO A 123 25.16 -3.04 8.30
C PRO A 123 25.02 -3.25 9.82
N ASP A 124 23.86 -2.99 10.36
CA ASP A 124 23.52 -2.96 11.79
C ASP A 124 22.77 -4.20 12.30
N GLY A 125 22.94 -5.34 11.59
CA GLY A 125 22.36 -6.61 12.02
C GLY A 125 20.84 -6.73 11.79
N GLY A 126 20.22 -5.81 11.02
CA GLY A 126 18.81 -5.89 10.63
C GLY A 126 17.84 -5.29 11.65
N VAL A 127 18.33 -4.39 12.53
CA VAL A 127 17.47 -3.64 13.47
C VAL A 127 17.38 -2.20 13.00
N ASP A 128 16.21 -1.79 12.55
CA ASP A 128 15.96 -0.43 12.03
C ASP A 128 15.51 0.54 13.13
N ILE A 129 14.79 0.05 14.16
CA ILE A 129 14.29 0.86 15.27
C ILE A 129 14.47 0.09 16.58
N LEU A 130 15.02 0.76 17.60
CA LEU A 130 14.96 0.35 18.98
C LEU A 130 13.88 1.19 19.68
N ALA A 131 12.99 0.55 20.42
CA ALA A 131 11.92 1.26 21.10
C ALA A 131 11.65 0.68 22.50
N GLY A 132 11.21 1.54 23.41
CA GLY A 132 10.85 1.12 24.76
C GLY A 132 9.91 2.11 25.40
N ARG A 133 9.46 1.80 26.60
CA ARG A 133 8.60 2.68 27.41
C ARG A 133 9.43 3.58 28.30
N GLY A 134 8.75 4.49 28.98
CA GLY A 134 9.35 5.40 29.95
C GLY A 134 10.11 6.56 29.31
N PRO A 135 10.61 7.50 30.14
CA PRO A 135 11.20 8.75 29.66
C PRO A 135 12.54 8.57 28.92
N LEU A 136 13.20 7.43 29.10
CA LEU A 136 14.45 7.09 28.41
C LEU A 136 14.28 6.04 27.31
N GLY A 137 13.07 5.52 27.11
CA GLY A 137 12.83 4.45 26.15
C GLY A 137 13.44 3.10 26.55
N LEU A 138 13.73 2.90 27.84
CA LEU A 138 14.41 1.71 28.35
C LEU A 138 13.51 0.83 29.22
N ASP A 139 12.29 1.27 29.52
CA ASP A 139 11.34 0.51 30.32
C ASP A 139 10.63 -0.55 29.45
N SER A 140 10.31 -1.69 30.07
CA SER A 140 9.55 -2.75 29.40
C SER A 140 8.11 -2.33 29.03
N PRO A 141 7.58 -2.85 27.92
CA PRO A 141 8.27 -3.73 27.00
C PRO A 141 9.25 -2.98 26.10
N THR A 142 10.46 -3.53 25.96
CA THR A 142 11.42 -3.09 24.95
C THR A 142 11.14 -3.81 23.62
N LEU A 143 11.27 -3.10 22.51
CA LEU A 143 10.89 -3.56 21.20
C LEU A 143 12.02 -3.31 20.20
N ILE A 144 12.34 -4.31 19.39
CA ILE A 144 13.17 -4.10 18.20
C ILE A 144 12.33 -4.28 16.94
N VAL A 145 12.62 -3.48 15.93
CA VAL A 145 11.85 -3.43 14.69
C VAL A 145 12.76 -3.56 13.49
N GLU A 146 12.36 -4.40 12.55
CA GLU A 146 12.93 -4.46 11.20
C GLU A 146 11.86 -4.06 10.19
N VAL A 147 12.20 -3.15 9.24
CA VAL A 147 11.28 -2.59 8.26
C VAL A 147 11.71 -2.97 6.85
N LYS A 148 10.84 -3.65 6.13
CA LYS A 148 11.02 -4.05 4.74
C LYS A 148 9.96 -3.40 3.85
N SER A 149 10.39 -2.46 3.03
CA SER A 149 9.52 -1.70 2.11
C SER A 149 9.28 -2.37 0.77
N GLU A 150 9.94 -3.50 0.50
CA GLU A 150 9.82 -4.23 -0.75
C GLU A 150 8.40 -4.78 -0.93
N PRO A 151 7.86 -4.75 -2.17
CA PRO A 151 6.53 -5.28 -2.46
C PRO A 151 6.48 -6.83 -2.51
N THR A 152 7.63 -7.48 -2.40
CA THR A 152 7.74 -8.95 -2.40
C THR A 152 7.63 -9.52 -0.99
N ALA A 153 7.02 -10.71 -0.88
CA ALA A 153 6.87 -11.40 0.40
C ALA A 153 8.25 -11.77 1.02
N ILE A 154 8.41 -11.44 2.29
CA ILE A 154 9.65 -11.62 3.04
C ILE A 154 9.85 -13.10 3.43
N ASP A 155 11.07 -13.58 3.26
CA ASP A 155 11.44 -14.97 3.56
C ASP A 155 11.66 -15.21 5.08
N VAL A 156 11.54 -16.45 5.47
CA VAL A 156 11.77 -16.96 6.85
C VAL A 156 13.12 -16.57 7.46
N LYS A 157 14.13 -16.34 6.62
CA LYS A 157 15.47 -15.90 7.07
C LYS A 157 15.43 -14.59 7.83
N VAL A 158 14.63 -13.64 7.37
CA VAL A 158 14.46 -12.32 8.01
C VAL A 158 13.79 -12.49 9.38
N VAL A 159 12.73 -13.30 9.46
CA VAL A 159 12.04 -13.60 10.73
C VAL A 159 13.01 -14.21 11.76
N ARG A 160 13.85 -15.16 11.34
CA ARG A 160 14.88 -15.75 12.19
C ARG A 160 15.98 -14.76 12.58
N GLY A 161 16.36 -13.88 11.64
CA GLY A 161 17.33 -12.81 11.89
C GLY A 161 16.84 -11.89 13.00
N LEU A 162 15.62 -11.40 12.90
CA LEU A 162 15.02 -10.55 13.91
C LEU A 162 14.86 -11.25 15.27
N HIS A 163 14.50 -12.53 15.27
CA HIS A 163 14.46 -13.33 16.51
C HIS A 163 15.85 -13.46 17.18
N SER A 164 16.90 -13.65 16.37
CA SER A 164 18.27 -13.64 16.87
C SER A 164 18.67 -12.29 17.44
N ALA A 165 18.29 -11.20 16.77
CA ALA A 165 18.53 -9.83 17.22
C ALA A 165 17.79 -9.54 18.54
N MET A 166 16.55 -10.01 18.72
CA MET A 166 15.83 -9.91 20.01
C MET A 166 16.68 -10.47 21.16
N THR A 167 17.26 -11.66 20.95
CA THR A 167 18.11 -12.30 21.97
C THR A 167 19.38 -11.49 22.23
N GLN A 168 20.04 -10.99 21.18
CA GLN A 168 21.27 -10.20 21.30
C GLN A 168 21.04 -8.88 22.04
N HIS A 169 19.96 -8.18 21.72
CA HIS A 169 19.58 -6.92 22.33
C HIS A 169 18.80 -7.08 23.64
N ARG A 170 18.48 -8.30 24.04
CA ARG A 170 17.64 -8.62 25.22
C ARG A 170 16.29 -7.89 25.16
N ALA A 171 15.73 -7.75 23.95
CA ALA A 171 14.46 -7.11 23.77
C ALA A 171 13.30 -8.04 24.15
N ASP A 172 12.27 -7.50 24.77
CA ASP A 172 11.08 -8.26 25.17
C ASP A 172 10.25 -8.66 23.95
N GLN A 173 10.24 -7.83 22.90
CA GLN A 173 9.37 -7.99 21.74
C GLN A 173 10.12 -7.69 20.43
N GLY A 174 9.64 -8.30 19.34
CA GLY A 174 10.07 -8.05 17.97
C GLY A 174 8.91 -7.67 17.07
N LEU A 175 9.14 -6.70 16.20
CA LEU A 175 8.19 -6.30 15.17
C LEU A 175 8.87 -6.35 13.80
N LEU A 176 8.32 -7.16 12.89
CA LEU A 176 8.66 -7.11 11.47
C LEU A 176 7.59 -6.31 10.74
N VAL A 177 7.95 -5.18 10.15
CA VAL A 177 7.10 -4.46 9.20
C VAL A 177 7.48 -4.92 7.81
N ALA A 178 6.59 -5.66 7.14
CA ALA A 178 6.82 -6.26 5.83
C ALA A 178 5.75 -5.79 4.85
N TRP A 179 6.05 -4.75 4.05
CA TRP A 179 5.07 -4.15 3.14
C TRP A 179 4.44 -5.18 2.21
N GLY A 180 5.24 -6.04 1.60
CA GLY A 180 4.80 -7.13 0.71
C GLY A 180 4.29 -8.38 1.44
N GLY A 181 4.15 -8.30 2.77
CA GLY A 181 3.80 -9.46 3.59
C GLY A 181 4.95 -10.45 3.76
N VAL A 182 4.63 -11.66 4.19
CA VAL A 182 5.60 -12.72 4.46
C VAL A 182 5.21 -14.03 3.80
N THR A 183 6.20 -14.89 3.50
CA THR A 183 5.94 -16.21 2.91
C THR A 183 5.24 -17.14 3.91
N THR A 184 4.59 -18.20 3.42
CA THR A 184 3.95 -19.24 4.26
C THR A 184 4.96 -19.87 5.24
N ALA A 185 6.23 -20.02 4.84
CA ALA A 185 7.28 -20.53 5.70
C ALA A 185 7.59 -19.57 6.84
N ALA A 186 7.66 -18.27 6.56
CA ALA A 186 7.85 -17.21 7.55
C ALA A 186 6.65 -17.14 8.52
N THR A 187 5.41 -17.26 8.01
CA THR A 187 4.22 -17.31 8.85
C THR A 187 4.25 -18.48 9.82
N ARG A 188 4.67 -19.68 9.38
CA ARG A 188 4.77 -20.85 10.26
C ARG A 188 5.82 -20.70 11.35
N GLU A 189 6.94 -20.07 11.04
CA GLU A 189 7.99 -19.74 12.01
C GLU A 189 7.47 -18.76 13.05
N PHE A 190 6.83 -17.68 12.57
CA PHE A 190 6.21 -16.66 13.41
C PHE A 190 5.16 -17.23 14.38
N LEU A 191 4.35 -18.20 13.94
CA LEU A 191 3.30 -18.78 14.78
C LEU A 191 3.82 -19.46 16.05
N ARG A 192 5.12 -19.80 16.12
CA ARG A 192 5.76 -20.41 17.30
C ARG A 192 6.00 -19.40 18.44
N ASP A 193 6.18 -18.11 18.07
CA ASP A 193 6.57 -17.04 19.01
C ASP A 193 5.55 -15.88 19.06
N ARG A 194 4.26 -16.20 18.92
CA ARG A 194 3.17 -15.21 18.87
C ARG A 194 3.05 -14.31 20.11
N THR A 195 3.66 -14.66 21.21
CA THR A 195 3.63 -13.90 22.46
C THR A 195 4.62 -12.73 22.48
N SER A 196 5.74 -12.87 21.78
CA SER A 196 6.84 -11.90 21.78
C SER A 196 7.11 -11.26 20.41
N PHE A 197 6.45 -11.74 19.35
CA PHE A 197 6.72 -11.29 17.98
C PHE A 197 5.43 -10.89 17.24
N ARG A 198 5.49 -9.81 16.44
CA ARG A 198 4.41 -9.36 15.56
C ARG A 198 4.93 -9.07 14.16
N ILE A 199 4.04 -9.24 13.19
CA ILE A 199 4.25 -8.85 11.80
C ILE A 199 3.17 -7.84 11.44
N TRP A 200 3.58 -6.69 10.91
CA TRP A 200 2.71 -5.74 10.26
C TRP A 200 2.96 -5.81 8.75
N ASP A 201 1.99 -6.29 8.02
CA ASP A 201 1.93 -6.12 6.58
C ASP A 201 1.36 -4.73 6.21
N SER A 202 1.12 -4.49 4.93
CA SER A 202 0.58 -3.20 4.47
C SER A 202 -0.81 -2.90 5.04
N GLU A 203 -1.64 -3.92 5.30
CA GLU A 203 -2.97 -3.76 5.88
C GLU A 203 -2.88 -3.36 7.35
N GLU A 204 -2.11 -4.10 8.13
CA GLU A 204 -1.94 -3.82 9.55
C GLU A 204 -1.26 -2.46 9.76
N LEU A 205 -0.28 -2.11 8.92
CA LEU A 205 0.36 -0.79 8.97
C LEU A 205 -0.65 0.34 8.70
N LEU A 206 -1.55 0.19 7.72
CA LEU A 206 -2.62 1.15 7.46
C LEU A 206 -3.58 1.28 8.64
N ASN A 207 -3.96 0.17 9.27
CA ASN A 207 -4.82 0.19 10.45
C ASN A 207 -4.15 0.98 11.58
N ARG A 208 -2.87 0.75 11.86
CA ARG A 208 -2.10 1.49 12.87
C ARG A 208 -1.96 2.97 12.52
N LEU A 209 -1.74 3.29 11.24
CA LEU A 209 -1.71 4.66 10.75
C LEU A 209 -3.02 5.38 11.06
N PHE A 210 -4.17 4.77 10.75
CA PHE A 210 -5.49 5.38 11.01
C PHE A 210 -5.76 5.54 12.50
N GLU A 211 -5.46 4.54 13.32
CA GLU A 211 -5.63 4.58 14.77
C GLU A 211 -4.79 5.69 15.45
N THR A 212 -3.65 6.02 14.87
CA THR A 212 -2.69 6.96 15.47
C THR A 212 -2.65 8.32 14.79
N TYR A 213 -3.35 8.48 13.66
CA TYR A 213 -3.20 9.61 12.74
C TYR A 213 -3.23 10.99 13.42
N ASP A 214 -4.18 11.22 14.31
CA ASP A 214 -4.34 12.50 14.99
C ASP A 214 -3.17 12.83 15.95
N ARG A 215 -2.43 11.80 16.39
CA ARG A 215 -1.28 11.91 17.30
C ARG A 215 0.06 11.95 16.57
N LEU A 216 0.07 11.75 15.25
CA LEU A 216 1.29 11.81 14.45
C LEU A 216 1.84 13.24 14.39
N PRO A 217 3.16 13.42 14.22
CA PRO A 217 3.78 14.72 13.99
C PRO A 217 3.13 15.48 12.82
N ALA A 218 3.04 16.79 12.93
CA ALA A 218 2.46 17.63 11.87
C ALA A 218 3.19 17.49 10.53
N SER A 219 4.50 17.27 10.54
CA SER A 219 5.32 16.99 9.35
C SER A 219 4.89 15.71 8.64
N THR A 220 4.59 14.65 9.38
CA THR A 220 4.14 13.37 8.83
C THR A 220 2.72 13.47 8.30
N ARG A 221 1.82 14.12 9.04
CA ARG A 221 0.44 14.39 8.56
C ARG A 221 0.43 15.26 7.30
N ALA A 222 1.34 16.22 7.15
CA ALA A 222 1.44 17.01 5.93
C ALA A 222 1.88 16.19 4.71
N ARG A 223 2.63 15.10 4.91
CA ARG A 223 3.06 14.18 3.86
C ARG A 223 2.02 13.10 3.54
N ILE A 224 1.10 12.83 4.44
CA ILE A 224 -0.02 11.89 4.30
C ILE A 224 -1.30 12.65 4.64
N PRO A 225 -1.79 13.55 3.75
CA PRO A 225 -2.89 14.45 4.06
C PRO A 225 -4.25 13.72 4.03
N LEU A 226 -4.60 13.02 5.10
CA LEU A 226 -5.87 12.34 5.24
C LEU A 226 -6.93 13.24 5.87
N LYS A 227 -8.20 12.97 5.54
CA LYS A 227 -9.38 13.55 6.17
C LYS A 227 -10.28 12.44 6.66
N GLN A 228 -10.74 12.56 7.90
CA GLN A 228 -11.76 11.64 8.42
C GLN A 228 -13.15 12.07 7.91
N ALA A 229 -13.93 11.11 7.44
CA ALA A 229 -15.30 11.31 7.00
C ALA A 229 -16.20 10.21 7.55
N TRP A 230 -17.45 10.58 7.89
CA TRP A 230 -18.51 9.62 8.22
C TRP A 230 -19.19 9.22 6.91
N VAL A 231 -19.22 7.93 6.61
CA VAL A 231 -19.88 7.39 5.43
C VAL A 231 -21.06 6.56 5.89
N LEU A 232 -22.22 6.77 5.26
CA LEU A 232 -23.38 5.92 5.52
C LEU A 232 -23.09 4.52 4.98
N ASP A 233 -23.23 3.52 5.85
CA ASP A 233 -23.14 2.11 5.44
C ASP A 233 -24.55 1.61 5.09
N PRO A 234 -24.88 1.50 3.79
CA PRO A 234 -26.21 1.05 3.36
C PRO A 234 -26.46 -0.44 3.61
N GLU A 235 -25.40 -1.23 3.89
CA GLU A 235 -25.47 -2.66 4.16
C GLU A 235 -25.42 -2.99 5.66
N GLY A 236 -25.29 -1.97 6.50
CA GLY A 236 -25.26 -2.09 7.96
C GLY A 236 -26.55 -2.69 8.51
N SER A 237 -26.50 -3.97 8.87
CA SER A 237 -27.58 -4.72 9.55
C SER A 237 -27.31 -4.80 11.02
#